data_4131e274a1b1c315eff6d84e541d8ff0
#
_entry.id   4131e274a1b1c315eff6d84e541d8ff0
#
_cell.length_a   1.000
_cell.length_b   1.000
_cell.length_c   1.000
_cell.angle_alpha   90.00
_cell.angle_beta   90.00
_cell.angle_gamma   90.00
#
_symmetry.space_group_name_H-M   'P 1'
#
loop_
_entity.id
_entity.type
_entity.pdbx_description
1 polymer ?
#
loop_
_entity_poly.entity_id
_entity_poly.type
_entity_poly.pdbx_seq_one_letter_code
_entity_poly.pdbx_strand_id
1 'polypeptide(L)'
;MDSAAMSALSRHWQPNAAGRLTTSVTDRVQTLAERAFRALDRKLFGRGRWRVAMHELGTEAATEPATRPLDWQLAWDRAATLPPGTDALCVEFEGLPMSSLEEAARLRLGQPGGVLNAQVWRLRDGRAPEMLMTGGLRLDHRSLHRSIVLCAAKLPQLLTGAWARRHCPVPPGTVAGRQSPAPLSALALIGRIARTSLRWLLFREQWQTEVGRSAEAAQSLGDTVVELRSPDAAWWADPFLLRVDQRTWVLFEELLLGSQRGHISALEIDDAGRALSPAQIVLREPWHLSYPFIWHEAGRTFMLPEAGNSGQLTLYEAVDGALHWRRREVLLSGVRLADATVVAFNGRLWMFATTADPGALMDDTLNIYWATRIEGPWHAHAMNPVKIDARSARPAGSMWVRDDVLYRVVQDCSTTYGGSTVCMRVLKLTEYEFQEEPVPEWARLKAKQKDPWHTFNSIGNLNVIDRLVRRPRWRK
;
A
#
# COMPACT_ATOMS: atom_id res chain seq x y z
N MET A 1 0.82 -2.33 -26.08
CA MET A 1 1.83 -2.47 -25.01
C MET A 1 3.17 -2.15 -25.61
N ASP A 2 3.97 -1.32 -24.97
CA ASP A 2 5.28 -0.92 -25.46
C ASP A 2 6.28 -2.08 -25.30
N SER A 3 7.20 -2.28 -26.26
CA SER A 3 8.19 -3.37 -26.29
C SER A 3 9.07 -3.43 -25.02
N ALA A 4 9.19 -2.32 -24.31
CA ALA A 4 9.96 -2.21 -23.08
C ALA A 4 9.30 -2.91 -21.87
N ALA A 5 7.97 -2.86 -21.74
CA ALA A 5 7.23 -3.59 -20.70
C ALA A 5 7.28 -5.10 -20.95
N MET A 6 7.26 -5.49 -22.22
CA MET A 6 7.44 -6.89 -22.64
C MET A 6 8.86 -7.41 -22.39
N SER A 7 9.87 -6.57 -22.57
CA SER A 7 11.27 -6.90 -22.32
C SER A 7 11.58 -7.09 -20.83
N ALA A 8 10.88 -6.38 -19.92
CA ALA A 8 11.01 -6.58 -18.47
C ALA A 8 10.39 -7.91 -18.02
N LEU A 9 9.24 -8.29 -18.56
CA LEU A 9 8.61 -9.58 -18.32
C LEU A 9 9.44 -10.74 -18.87
N SER A 10 10.05 -10.59 -20.07
CA SER A 10 10.84 -11.64 -20.72
C SER A 10 12.16 -11.95 -19.99
N ARG A 11 12.69 -11.04 -19.19
CA ARG A 11 13.92 -11.29 -18.41
C ARG A 11 13.70 -12.14 -17.17
N HIS A 12 12.49 -12.16 -16.64
CA HIS A 12 12.12 -12.97 -15.47
C HIS A 12 11.33 -14.22 -15.82
N TRP A 13 10.72 -14.25 -17.00
CA TRP A 13 9.89 -15.34 -17.48
C TRP A 13 10.18 -15.54 -18.97
N GLN A 14 10.93 -16.58 -19.35
CA GLN A 14 11.13 -16.88 -20.77
C GLN A 14 9.84 -17.45 -21.36
N PRO A 15 9.19 -16.77 -22.33
CA PRO A 15 8.09 -17.35 -23.06
C PRO A 15 8.63 -18.42 -24.03
N ASN A 16 8.00 -19.58 -24.06
CA ASN A 16 8.29 -20.55 -25.12
C ASN A 16 7.98 -19.94 -26.48
N ALA A 17 8.87 -20.21 -27.45
CA ALA A 17 8.92 -19.61 -28.79
C ALA A 17 7.72 -19.90 -29.73
N ALA A 18 6.62 -20.48 -29.24
CA ALA A 18 5.44 -20.79 -30.05
C ALA A 18 4.35 -19.69 -30.11
N GLY A 19 4.47 -18.65 -29.30
CA GLY A 19 3.51 -17.56 -29.27
C GLY A 19 3.93 -16.42 -30.20
N ARG A 20 3.74 -16.52 -31.50
CA ARG A 20 3.69 -15.32 -32.35
C ARG A 20 2.58 -14.42 -31.81
N LEU A 21 2.95 -13.22 -31.35
CA LEU A 21 2.03 -12.11 -31.14
C LEU A 21 1.31 -11.77 -32.45
N THR A 22 0.28 -12.50 -32.79
CA THR A 22 -0.74 -12.00 -33.70
C THR A 22 -1.56 -11.02 -32.90
N THR A 23 -1.19 -9.76 -32.93
CA THR A 23 -2.05 -8.64 -32.53
C THR A 23 -3.25 -8.62 -33.47
N SER A 24 -4.23 -9.44 -33.23
CA SER A 24 -5.58 -9.14 -33.68
C SER A 24 -6.13 -8.09 -32.71
N VAL A 25 -5.58 -6.89 -32.81
CA VAL A 25 -6.27 -5.69 -32.38
C VAL A 25 -7.51 -5.66 -33.25
N THR A 26 -8.67 -6.01 -32.68
CA THR A 26 -9.95 -5.62 -33.26
C THR A 26 -9.86 -4.11 -33.42
N ASP A 27 -9.74 -3.65 -34.67
CA ASP A 27 -9.75 -2.26 -35.08
C ASP A 27 -11.13 -1.67 -34.74
N ARG A 28 -11.36 -1.39 -33.47
CA ARG A 28 -12.35 -0.41 -33.07
C ARG A 28 -11.80 0.92 -33.53
N VAL A 29 -12.48 1.55 -34.45
CA VAL A 29 -12.21 2.91 -34.89
C VAL A 29 -12.11 3.81 -33.66
N GLN A 30 -10.88 4.09 -33.25
CA GLN A 30 -10.67 5.00 -32.12
C GLN A 30 -11.12 6.38 -32.56
N THR A 31 -12.00 7.00 -31.78
CA THR A 31 -12.44 8.36 -32.05
C THR A 31 -11.24 9.31 -32.06
N LEU A 32 -11.29 10.38 -32.84
CA LEU A 32 -10.27 11.44 -32.85
C LEU A 32 -9.98 11.96 -31.44
N ALA A 33 -11.02 12.05 -30.58
CA ALA A 33 -10.91 12.45 -29.17
C ALA A 33 -10.08 11.45 -28.35
N GLU A 34 -10.23 10.16 -28.56
CA GLU A 34 -9.43 9.13 -27.89
C GLU A 34 -7.94 9.17 -28.31
N ARG A 35 -7.68 9.37 -29.59
CA ARG A 35 -6.29 9.53 -30.09
C ARG A 35 -5.63 10.78 -29.52
N ALA A 36 -6.34 11.90 -29.52
CA ALA A 36 -5.84 13.16 -28.95
C ALA A 36 -5.60 13.02 -27.44
N PHE A 37 -6.53 12.40 -26.71
CA PHE A 37 -6.39 12.14 -25.29
C PHE A 37 -5.14 11.27 -24.98
N ARG A 38 -4.95 10.15 -25.67
CA ARG A 38 -3.79 9.27 -25.48
C ARG A 38 -2.47 9.97 -25.81
N ALA A 39 -2.44 10.82 -26.84
CA ALA A 39 -1.27 11.59 -27.19
C ALA A 39 -0.93 12.64 -26.12
N LEU A 40 -1.95 13.34 -25.60
CA LEU A 40 -1.81 14.34 -24.54
C LEU A 40 -1.38 13.69 -23.23
N ASP A 41 -2.03 12.60 -22.82
CA ASP A 41 -1.73 11.84 -21.59
C ASP A 41 -0.27 11.35 -21.62
N ARG A 42 0.18 10.73 -22.71
CA ARG A 42 1.59 10.36 -22.92
C ARG A 42 2.53 11.56 -22.91
N LYS A 43 2.14 12.68 -23.49
CA LYS A 43 2.97 13.90 -23.52
C LYS A 43 3.13 14.51 -22.14
N LEU A 44 2.08 14.56 -21.35
CA LEU A 44 2.06 15.15 -20.01
C LEU A 44 2.72 14.25 -18.96
N PHE A 45 2.47 12.95 -19.03
CA PHE A 45 2.85 11.99 -17.98
C PHE A 45 3.91 10.96 -18.43
N GLY A 46 4.14 10.78 -19.73
CA GLY A 46 5.12 9.82 -20.27
C GLY A 46 6.58 10.29 -20.24
N ARG A 47 6.86 11.57 -19.92
CA ARG A 47 8.21 12.16 -19.91
C ARG A 47 8.84 12.33 -18.53
N GLY A 48 8.22 11.88 -17.48
CA GLY A 48 8.76 12.01 -16.14
C GLY A 48 9.55 10.78 -15.69
N ARG A 49 10.62 10.99 -14.93
CA ARG A 49 11.45 10.10 -14.04
C ARG A 49 11.33 8.55 -14.13
N TRP A 50 10.38 8.01 -14.87
CA TRP A 50 10.08 6.59 -15.02
C TRP A 50 11.03 5.82 -15.95
N ARG A 51 11.83 6.53 -16.77
CA ARG A 51 12.89 5.89 -17.57
C ARG A 51 14.02 5.31 -16.71
N VAL A 52 14.24 5.85 -15.52
CA VAL A 52 15.31 5.38 -14.64
C VAL A 52 14.93 4.04 -13.97
N ALA A 53 13.66 3.86 -13.60
CA ALA A 53 13.20 2.62 -12.95
C ALA A 53 13.26 1.38 -13.85
N MET A 54 13.24 1.53 -15.15
CA MET A 54 13.31 0.42 -16.11
C MET A 54 14.74 -0.03 -16.42
N HIS A 55 15.75 0.80 -16.14
CA HIS A 55 17.15 0.50 -16.44
C HIS A 55 17.90 -0.16 -15.28
N GLU A 56 17.42 -0.02 -14.04
CA GLU A 56 18.07 -0.55 -12.84
C GLU A 56 17.58 -1.94 -12.41
N LEU A 57 16.63 -2.55 -13.13
CA LEU A 57 16.20 -3.93 -12.88
C LEU A 57 17.23 -4.99 -13.27
N GLY A 58 18.43 -4.59 -13.65
CA GLY A 58 19.44 -5.46 -14.22
C GLY A 58 20.59 -5.89 -13.33
N THR A 59 20.76 -5.36 -12.12
CA THR A 59 21.91 -5.74 -11.28
C THR A 59 21.56 -5.76 -9.80
N GLU A 60 21.81 -6.92 -9.18
CA GLU A 60 22.01 -7.21 -7.77
C GLU A 60 20.82 -7.10 -6.81
N ALA A 61 20.16 -8.22 -6.59
CA ALA A 61 19.68 -8.65 -5.28
C ALA A 61 19.57 -10.17 -5.27
N ALA A 62 20.66 -10.84 -5.08
CA ALA A 62 20.69 -12.26 -4.79
C ALA A 62 20.84 -12.47 -3.29
N THR A 63 19.73 -12.50 -2.57
CA THR A 63 19.58 -13.39 -1.42
C THR A 63 18.69 -14.52 -1.91
N GLU A 64 19.16 -15.76 -1.75
CA GLU A 64 18.66 -16.97 -2.41
C GLU A 64 17.13 -17.00 -2.57
N PRO A 65 16.61 -17.00 -3.81
CA PRO A 65 15.22 -17.23 -4.04
C PRO A 65 14.94 -18.70 -3.74
N ALA A 66 13.91 -18.98 -2.98
CA ALA A 66 13.28 -20.28 -2.98
C ALA A 66 13.24 -20.77 -4.43
N THR A 67 13.82 -21.93 -4.69
CA THR A 67 14.01 -22.59 -5.98
C THR A 67 12.97 -22.18 -7.02
N ARG A 68 13.42 -21.49 -8.07
CA ARG A 68 12.57 -21.07 -9.19
C ARG A 68 11.81 -22.29 -9.73
N PRO A 69 10.49 -22.15 -9.93
CA PRO A 69 9.75 -23.18 -10.66
C PRO A 69 10.20 -23.16 -12.11
N LEU A 70 11.05 -24.09 -12.48
CA LEU A 70 11.62 -24.19 -13.83
C LEU A 70 10.57 -24.55 -14.90
N ASP A 71 9.36 -25.00 -14.50
CA ASP A 71 8.42 -25.66 -15.42
C ASP A 71 7.07 -24.93 -15.60
N TRP A 72 6.86 -23.78 -14.97
CA TRP A 72 5.61 -23.05 -15.14
C TRP A 72 5.72 -21.99 -16.22
N GLN A 73 4.75 -22.01 -17.15
CA GLN A 73 4.66 -21.04 -18.24
C GLN A 73 3.70 -19.91 -17.88
N LEU A 74 3.86 -18.77 -18.53
CA LEU A 74 2.87 -17.69 -18.48
C LEU A 74 1.95 -17.81 -19.68
N ALA A 75 0.67 -18.12 -19.43
CA ALA A 75 -0.37 -18.12 -20.45
C ALA A 75 -0.97 -16.71 -20.58
N TRP A 76 -1.20 -16.28 -21.82
CA TRP A 76 -1.76 -14.96 -22.13
C TRP A 76 -3.28 -14.91 -22.02
N ASP A 77 -3.93 -16.06 -22.09
CA ASP A 77 -5.38 -16.21 -22.05
C ASP A 77 -5.72 -17.44 -21.23
N ARG A 78 -6.82 -17.40 -20.48
CA ARG A 78 -7.32 -18.54 -19.70
C ARG A 78 -7.81 -19.69 -20.57
N ALA A 79 -8.22 -19.41 -21.80
CA ALA A 79 -8.61 -20.41 -22.79
C ALA A 79 -7.44 -21.02 -23.56
N ALA A 80 -6.19 -20.67 -23.20
CA ALA A 80 -5.01 -21.18 -23.89
C ALA A 80 -4.91 -22.72 -23.77
N THR A 81 -4.70 -23.39 -24.88
CA THR A 81 -4.39 -24.80 -24.90
C THR A 81 -2.93 -25.00 -24.46
N LEU A 82 -2.74 -25.81 -23.43
CA LEU A 82 -1.42 -26.11 -22.90
C LEU A 82 -0.89 -27.43 -23.51
N PRO A 83 0.42 -27.53 -23.69
CA PRO A 83 1.02 -28.83 -23.99
C PRO A 83 0.73 -29.86 -22.90
N PRO A 84 0.64 -31.15 -23.21
CA PRO A 84 0.42 -32.21 -22.23
C PRO A 84 1.41 -32.14 -21.06
N GLY A 85 0.90 -32.25 -19.83
CA GLY A 85 1.72 -32.27 -18.62
C GLY A 85 2.30 -30.92 -18.19
N THR A 86 1.92 -29.80 -18.84
CA THR A 86 2.35 -28.45 -18.45
C THR A 86 1.40 -27.75 -17.49
N ASP A 87 1.98 -26.99 -16.56
CA ASP A 87 1.29 -26.03 -15.71
C ASP A 87 1.60 -24.60 -16.18
N ALA A 88 0.60 -23.71 -16.17
CA ALA A 88 0.81 -22.30 -16.48
C ALA A 88 0.07 -21.39 -15.50
N LEU A 89 0.58 -20.16 -15.34
CA LEU A 89 -0.15 -19.08 -14.68
C LEU A 89 -0.76 -18.17 -15.76
N CYS A 90 -1.99 -17.72 -15.53
CA CYS A 90 -2.67 -16.74 -16.35
C CYS A 90 -3.11 -15.57 -15.48
N VAL A 91 -2.87 -14.34 -15.93
CA VAL A 91 -3.31 -13.13 -15.25
C VAL A 91 -4.42 -12.46 -16.05
N GLU A 92 -5.53 -12.19 -15.40
CA GLU A 92 -6.65 -11.41 -15.95
C GLU A 92 -6.86 -10.13 -15.15
N PHE A 93 -7.29 -9.08 -15.84
CA PHE A 93 -7.71 -7.82 -15.24
C PHE A 93 -9.16 -7.53 -15.61
N GLU A 94 -10.04 -7.38 -14.62
CA GLU A 94 -11.50 -7.21 -14.82
C GLU A 94 -12.12 -8.37 -15.64
N GLY A 95 -11.54 -9.56 -15.56
CA GLY A 95 -11.93 -10.70 -16.39
C GLY A 95 -11.46 -10.67 -17.85
N LEU A 96 -10.64 -9.68 -18.21
CA LEU A 96 -10.00 -9.56 -19.53
C LEU A 96 -8.57 -10.11 -19.46
N PRO A 97 -8.06 -10.70 -20.53
CA PRO A 97 -6.69 -11.21 -20.59
C PRO A 97 -5.66 -10.09 -20.38
N MET A 98 -4.47 -10.44 -19.93
CA MET A 98 -3.40 -9.48 -19.63
C MET A 98 -3.04 -8.58 -20.83
N SER A 99 -3.20 -9.05 -22.06
CA SER A 99 -3.04 -8.27 -23.28
C SER A 99 -4.00 -7.06 -23.38
N SER A 100 -5.14 -7.13 -22.68
CA SER A 100 -6.18 -6.09 -22.63
C SER A 100 -6.09 -5.19 -21.38
N LEU A 101 -4.91 -5.11 -20.72
CA LEU A 101 -4.71 -4.30 -19.50
C LEU A 101 -5.15 -2.84 -19.68
N GLU A 102 -4.93 -2.25 -20.85
CA GLU A 102 -5.37 -0.87 -21.14
C GLU A 102 -6.90 -0.76 -21.13
N GLU A 103 -7.61 -1.70 -21.75
CA GLU A 103 -9.07 -1.72 -21.73
C GLU A 103 -9.61 -1.93 -20.32
N ALA A 104 -9.05 -2.86 -19.57
CA ALA A 104 -9.40 -3.10 -18.17
C ALA A 104 -9.18 -1.84 -17.31
N ALA A 105 -8.05 -1.15 -17.46
CA ALA A 105 -7.78 0.10 -16.76
C ALA A 105 -8.78 1.21 -17.11
N ARG A 106 -9.21 1.31 -18.38
CA ARG A 106 -10.25 2.28 -18.79
C ARG A 106 -11.60 2.02 -18.17
N LEU A 107 -11.98 0.77 -17.93
CA LEU A 107 -13.24 0.42 -17.27
C LEU A 107 -13.30 0.98 -15.84
N ARG A 108 -12.16 1.03 -15.16
CA ARG A 108 -12.08 1.45 -13.74
C ARG A 108 -11.63 2.89 -13.54
N LEU A 109 -10.89 3.45 -14.50
CA LEU A 109 -10.35 4.80 -14.38
C LEU A 109 -11.50 5.83 -14.27
N GLY A 110 -11.44 6.64 -13.21
CA GLY A 110 -12.46 7.64 -12.93
C GLY A 110 -13.70 7.11 -12.21
N GLN A 111 -13.83 5.81 -11.93
CA GLN A 111 -14.89 5.30 -11.06
C GLN A 111 -14.57 5.63 -9.59
N PRO A 112 -15.58 6.04 -8.78
CA PRO A 112 -15.37 6.26 -7.35
C PRO A 112 -14.89 4.97 -6.66
N GLY A 113 -13.79 5.05 -5.89
CA GLY A 113 -13.22 3.88 -5.22
C GLY A 113 -12.76 2.78 -6.18
N GLY A 114 -12.50 3.13 -7.44
CA GLY A 114 -12.12 2.18 -8.48
C GLY A 114 -10.69 1.67 -8.30
N VAL A 115 -10.57 0.38 -8.04
CA VAL A 115 -9.32 -0.37 -8.19
C VAL A 115 -9.45 -1.25 -9.43
N LEU A 116 -8.32 -1.58 -10.05
CA LEU A 116 -8.25 -2.58 -11.09
C LEU A 116 -8.19 -3.96 -10.42
N ASN A 117 -9.22 -4.77 -10.62
CA ASN A 117 -9.24 -6.11 -10.07
C ASN A 117 -8.38 -7.03 -10.93
N ALA A 118 -7.41 -7.69 -10.31
CA ALA A 118 -6.56 -8.71 -10.91
C ALA A 118 -6.97 -10.09 -10.39
N GLN A 119 -6.87 -11.10 -11.25
CA GLN A 119 -7.08 -12.50 -10.92
C GLN A 119 -5.91 -13.29 -11.49
N VAL A 120 -5.35 -14.20 -10.70
CA VAL A 120 -4.29 -15.11 -11.16
C VAL A 120 -4.80 -16.53 -11.09
N TRP A 121 -4.76 -17.20 -12.23
CA TRP A 121 -5.26 -18.54 -12.44
C TRP A 121 -4.13 -19.52 -12.68
N ARG A 122 -4.27 -20.72 -12.15
CA ARG A 122 -3.50 -21.89 -12.55
C ARG A 122 -4.24 -22.61 -13.65
N LEU A 123 -3.55 -22.84 -14.74
CA LEU A 123 -4.02 -23.65 -15.86
C LEU A 123 -3.25 -24.96 -15.86
N ARG A 124 -3.96 -26.06 -16.07
CA ARG A 124 -3.39 -27.39 -16.21
C ARG A 124 -4.08 -28.12 -17.36
N ASP A 125 -3.30 -28.86 -18.11
CA ASP A 125 -3.84 -29.66 -19.22
C ASP A 125 -4.99 -30.55 -18.74
N GLY A 126 -6.11 -30.52 -19.47
CA GLY A 126 -7.31 -31.34 -19.19
C GLY A 126 -8.03 -31.04 -17.86
N ARG A 127 -7.70 -29.93 -17.14
CA ARG A 127 -8.35 -29.54 -15.89
C ARG A 127 -8.98 -28.17 -15.98
N ALA A 128 -10.03 -27.95 -15.20
CA ALA A 128 -10.61 -26.64 -15.04
C ALA A 128 -9.60 -25.65 -14.43
N PRO A 129 -9.59 -24.36 -14.87
CA PRO A 129 -8.74 -23.33 -14.27
C PRO A 129 -9.01 -23.17 -12.78
N GLU A 130 -7.95 -23.07 -11.99
CA GLU A 130 -8.00 -22.83 -10.55
C GLU A 130 -7.54 -21.41 -10.23
N MET A 131 -8.36 -20.64 -9.53
CA MET A 131 -7.95 -19.32 -9.09
C MET A 131 -7.03 -19.44 -7.88
N LEU A 132 -5.84 -18.84 -7.97
CA LEU A 132 -4.85 -18.86 -6.90
C LEU A 132 -4.85 -17.56 -6.08
N MET A 133 -5.09 -16.44 -6.73
CA MET A 133 -4.99 -15.13 -6.07
C MET A 133 -5.89 -14.12 -6.74
N THR A 134 -6.38 -13.16 -5.94
CA THR A 134 -7.03 -11.94 -6.42
C THR A 134 -6.27 -10.73 -5.90
N GLY A 135 -6.38 -9.60 -6.61
CA GLY A 135 -5.80 -8.33 -6.20
C GLY A 135 -6.68 -7.14 -6.57
N GLY A 136 -6.51 -6.05 -5.84
CA GLY A 136 -7.13 -4.75 -6.13
C GLY A 136 -6.06 -3.69 -6.33
N LEU A 137 -5.64 -3.44 -7.58
CA LEU A 137 -4.53 -2.56 -7.89
C LEU A 137 -4.99 -1.11 -7.94
N ARG A 138 -4.22 -0.22 -7.35
CA ARG A 138 -4.48 1.21 -7.41
C ARG A 138 -4.25 1.77 -8.79
N LEU A 139 -5.16 2.67 -9.23
CA LEU A 139 -5.03 3.45 -10.45
C LEU A 139 -4.60 4.90 -10.15
N ASP A 140 -3.83 5.51 -11.03
CA ASP A 140 -3.63 6.97 -11.01
C ASP A 140 -4.79 7.63 -11.77
N HIS A 141 -5.77 8.14 -11.05
CA HIS A 141 -6.98 8.74 -11.63
C HIS A 141 -6.73 10.01 -12.47
N ARG A 142 -5.47 10.44 -12.60
CA ARG A 142 -5.05 11.57 -13.44
C ARG A 142 -4.50 11.11 -14.78
N SER A 143 -4.12 9.83 -14.93
CA SER A 143 -3.45 9.35 -16.14
C SER A 143 -3.70 7.87 -16.40
N LEU A 144 -4.23 7.56 -17.58
CA LEU A 144 -4.38 6.18 -18.05
C LEU A 144 -3.01 5.52 -18.26
N HIS A 145 -2.08 6.25 -18.88
CA HIS A 145 -0.73 5.73 -19.12
C HIS A 145 -0.01 5.34 -17.82
N ARG A 146 -0.03 6.22 -16.82
CA ARG A 146 0.56 5.91 -15.50
C ARG A 146 -0.14 4.73 -14.84
N SER A 147 -1.47 4.65 -14.91
CA SER A 147 -2.22 3.52 -14.37
C SER A 147 -1.77 2.19 -14.98
N ILE A 148 -1.60 2.13 -16.31
CA ILE A 148 -1.11 0.93 -16.99
C ILE A 148 0.31 0.57 -16.50
N VAL A 149 1.22 1.53 -16.43
CA VAL A 149 2.61 1.30 -15.97
C VAL A 149 2.64 0.79 -14.54
N LEU A 150 1.88 1.42 -13.64
CA LEU A 150 1.80 1.02 -12.23
C LEU A 150 1.23 -0.39 -12.06
N CYS A 151 0.16 -0.72 -12.78
CA CYS A 151 -0.43 -2.06 -12.73
C CYS A 151 0.50 -3.12 -13.33
N ALA A 152 1.19 -2.81 -14.43
CA ALA A 152 2.18 -3.72 -15.01
C ALA A 152 3.36 -3.99 -14.05
N ALA A 153 3.80 -2.99 -13.30
CA ALA A 153 4.85 -3.13 -12.29
C ALA A 153 4.46 -4.07 -11.10
N LYS A 154 3.17 -4.39 -10.95
CA LYS A 154 2.68 -5.34 -9.93
C LYS A 154 2.62 -6.79 -10.39
N LEU A 155 2.84 -7.08 -11.66
CA LEU A 155 2.79 -8.44 -12.18
C LEU A 155 3.74 -9.41 -11.45
N PRO A 156 5.01 -9.06 -11.15
CA PRO A 156 5.90 -9.95 -10.41
C PRO A 156 5.35 -10.33 -9.04
N GLN A 157 4.77 -9.38 -8.30
CA GLN A 157 4.20 -9.63 -6.97
C GLN A 157 2.93 -10.48 -7.05
N LEU A 158 2.06 -10.26 -8.04
CA LEU A 158 0.88 -11.11 -8.30
C LEU A 158 1.30 -12.55 -8.59
N LEU A 159 2.29 -12.74 -9.45
CA LEU A 159 2.79 -14.08 -9.81
C LEU A 159 3.47 -14.76 -8.63
N THR A 160 4.27 -14.03 -7.85
CA THR A 160 4.90 -14.56 -6.62
C THR A 160 3.85 -14.98 -5.60
N GLY A 161 2.83 -14.13 -5.35
CA GLY A 161 1.75 -14.46 -4.44
C GLY A 161 0.91 -15.65 -4.89
N ALA A 162 0.64 -15.77 -6.19
CA ALA A 162 -0.04 -16.92 -6.76
C ALA A 162 0.80 -18.20 -6.63
N TRP A 163 2.10 -18.11 -6.88
CA TRP A 163 3.01 -19.21 -6.69
C TRP A 163 3.04 -19.73 -5.25
N ALA A 164 3.10 -18.84 -4.28
CA ALA A 164 3.03 -19.20 -2.86
C ALA A 164 1.74 -20.00 -2.53
N ARG A 165 0.65 -19.72 -3.27
CA ARG A 165 -0.67 -20.36 -3.10
C ARG A 165 -0.94 -21.54 -4.04
N ARG A 166 0.04 -22.04 -4.79
CA ARG A 166 -0.14 -23.09 -5.81
C ARG A 166 -0.77 -24.38 -5.28
N HIS A 167 -0.70 -24.63 -3.98
CA HIS A 167 -1.31 -25.79 -3.31
C HIS A 167 -2.58 -25.46 -2.52
N CYS A 168 -2.97 -24.16 -2.47
CA CYS A 168 -4.12 -23.67 -1.71
C CYS A 168 -4.95 -22.73 -2.60
N PRO A 169 -5.64 -23.23 -3.63
CA PRO A 169 -6.44 -22.40 -4.52
C PRO A 169 -7.60 -21.74 -3.75
N VAL A 170 -8.02 -20.57 -4.21
CA VAL A 170 -9.18 -19.87 -3.65
C VAL A 170 -10.44 -20.69 -3.94
N PRO A 171 -11.28 -21.00 -2.94
CA PRO A 171 -12.51 -21.75 -3.15
C PRO A 171 -13.42 -21.07 -4.19
N PRO A 172 -14.10 -21.86 -5.05
CA PRO A 172 -15.10 -21.32 -5.97
C PRO A 172 -16.18 -20.51 -5.22
N GLY A 173 -16.55 -19.35 -5.75
CA GLY A 173 -17.59 -18.48 -5.16
C GLY A 173 -17.08 -17.48 -4.11
N THR A 174 -15.84 -17.56 -3.67
CA THR A 174 -15.26 -16.59 -2.71
C THR A 174 -15.12 -15.17 -3.31
N VAL A 175 -15.00 -15.07 -4.63
CA VAL A 175 -14.99 -13.80 -5.33
C VAL A 175 -16.39 -13.53 -5.85
N ALA A 176 -17.15 -12.70 -5.13
CA ALA A 176 -18.40 -12.19 -5.66
C ALA A 176 -18.12 -11.53 -7.02
N GLY A 177 -18.80 -12.02 -8.06
CA GLY A 177 -18.72 -11.44 -9.40
C GLY A 177 -19.14 -9.97 -9.35
N ARG A 178 -18.19 -9.07 -9.06
CA ARG A 178 -18.48 -7.64 -9.15
C ARG A 178 -18.67 -7.33 -10.62
N GLN A 179 -19.89 -6.99 -10.98
CA GLN A 179 -20.18 -6.50 -12.33
C GLN A 179 -19.23 -5.33 -12.63
N SER A 180 -18.49 -5.44 -13.71
CA SER A 180 -17.68 -4.33 -14.19
C SER A 180 -18.60 -3.18 -14.53
N PRO A 181 -18.37 -1.97 -14.02
CA PRO A 181 -19.19 -0.81 -14.35
C PRO A 181 -19.10 -0.53 -15.84
N ALA A 182 -20.16 0.05 -16.40
CA ALA A 182 -20.13 0.48 -17.78
C ALA A 182 -18.95 1.47 -18.01
N PRO A 183 -18.19 1.35 -19.11
CA PRO A 183 -17.09 2.23 -19.39
C PRO A 183 -17.59 3.67 -19.54
N LEU A 184 -16.82 4.62 -18.97
CA LEU A 184 -17.11 6.03 -19.20
C LEU A 184 -16.86 6.38 -20.67
N SER A 185 -17.69 7.26 -21.21
CA SER A 185 -17.39 7.85 -22.52
C SER A 185 -16.05 8.60 -22.49
N ALA A 186 -15.37 8.72 -23.61
CA ALA A 186 -14.10 9.43 -23.69
C ALA A 186 -14.19 10.87 -23.13
N LEU A 187 -15.28 11.58 -23.43
CA LEU A 187 -15.52 12.94 -22.92
C LEU A 187 -15.70 12.97 -21.41
N ALA A 188 -16.45 12.02 -20.84
CA ALA A 188 -16.64 11.93 -19.38
C ALA A 188 -15.31 11.60 -18.66
N LEU A 189 -14.49 10.74 -19.26
CA LEU A 189 -13.16 10.41 -18.74
C LEU A 189 -12.21 11.62 -18.77
N ILE A 190 -12.16 12.34 -19.92
CA ILE A 190 -11.38 13.57 -20.06
C ILE A 190 -11.84 14.61 -19.04
N GLY A 191 -13.14 14.83 -18.91
CA GLY A 191 -13.71 15.78 -17.95
C GLY A 191 -13.34 15.44 -16.50
N ARG A 192 -13.33 14.16 -16.11
CA ARG A 192 -12.89 13.72 -14.77
C ARG A 192 -11.41 13.94 -14.54
N ILE A 193 -10.58 13.56 -15.50
CA ILE A 193 -9.12 13.76 -15.40
C ILE A 193 -8.81 15.25 -15.31
N ALA A 194 -9.41 16.08 -16.17
CA ALA A 194 -9.24 17.52 -16.15
C ALA A 194 -9.66 18.13 -14.81
N ARG A 195 -10.81 17.73 -14.26
CA ARG A 195 -11.27 18.17 -12.94
C ARG A 195 -10.32 17.77 -11.81
N THR A 196 -9.81 16.54 -11.84
CA THR A 196 -8.85 16.06 -10.84
C THR A 196 -7.53 16.82 -10.94
N SER A 197 -7.02 17.04 -12.14
CA SER A 197 -5.81 17.82 -12.38
C SER A 197 -5.97 19.29 -12.00
N LEU A 198 -7.13 19.90 -12.28
CA LEU A 198 -7.43 21.28 -11.89
C LEU A 198 -7.49 21.43 -10.36
N ARG A 199 -8.13 20.48 -9.66
CA ARG A 199 -8.13 20.47 -8.20
C ARG A 199 -6.72 20.40 -7.63
N TRP A 200 -5.88 19.54 -8.17
CA TRP A 200 -4.48 19.44 -7.77
C TRP A 200 -3.68 20.74 -8.06
N LEU A 201 -3.98 21.42 -9.16
CA LEU A 201 -3.35 22.71 -9.50
C LEU A 201 -3.78 23.83 -8.55
N LEU A 202 -5.05 23.87 -8.16
CA LEU A 202 -5.62 24.93 -7.33
C LEU A 202 -5.43 24.74 -5.84
N PHE A 203 -5.34 23.49 -5.37
CA PHE A 203 -5.24 23.17 -3.96
C PHE A 203 -3.97 22.36 -3.68
N ARG A 204 -3.35 22.62 -2.52
CA ARG A 204 -2.37 21.72 -1.93
C ARG A 204 -3.07 20.84 -0.90
N GLU A 205 -2.74 19.57 -0.88
CA GLU A 205 -3.13 18.64 0.17
C GLU A 205 -2.09 18.75 1.28
N GLN A 206 -2.54 18.78 2.52
CA GLN A 206 -1.70 18.89 3.71
C GLN A 206 -2.29 18.02 4.79
N TRP A 207 -1.43 17.32 5.52
CA TRP A 207 -1.83 16.58 6.70
C TRP A 207 -1.95 17.51 7.91
N GLN A 208 -2.93 17.25 8.76
CA GLN A 208 -3.21 17.98 9.98
C GLN A 208 -3.41 16.97 11.11
N THR A 209 -2.57 17.06 12.14
CA THR A 209 -2.62 16.19 13.31
C THR A 209 -3.68 16.64 14.28
N GLU A 210 -4.50 15.73 14.76
CA GLU A 210 -5.56 15.98 15.73
C GLU A 210 -5.50 14.94 16.86
N VAL A 211 -5.72 15.41 18.09
CA VAL A 211 -5.83 14.56 19.30
C VAL A 211 -7.25 14.65 19.83
N GLY A 212 -7.84 13.50 20.09
CA GLY A 212 -9.16 13.40 20.67
C GLY A 212 -9.19 12.52 21.90
N ARG A 213 -10.28 12.59 22.68
CA ARG A 213 -10.53 11.72 23.81
C ARG A 213 -11.81 10.92 23.60
N SER A 214 -11.72 9.60 23.78
CA SER A 214 -12.87 8.71 23.73
C SER A 214 -12.91 7.86 24.98
N ALA A 215 -14.12 7.64 25.51
CA ALA A 215 -14.32 6.70 26.63
C ALA A 215 -13.97 5.25 26.23
N GLU A 216 -14.10 4.93 24.95
CA GLU A 216 -13.76 3.63 24.39
C GLU A 216 -12.49 3.74 23.52
N ALA A 217 -11.42 3.13 24.02
CA ALA A 217 -10.16 3.06 23.28
C ALA A 217 -10.36 2.44 21.90
N ALA A 218 -9.66 3.01 20.89
CA ALA A 218 -9.61 2.50 19.52
C ALA A 218 -10.95 2.43 18.75
N GLN A 219 -11.99 3.17 19.16
CA GLN A 219 -13.29 3.14 18.47
C GLN A 219 -13.70 4.47 17.84
N SER A 220 -13.29 5.59 18.39
CA SER A 220 -13.59 6.91 17.83
C SER A 220 -12.55 7.95 18.24
N LEU A 221 -12.47 9.06 17.53
CA LEU A 221 -11.64 10.19 17.96
C LEU A 221 -12.19 10.85 19.25
N GLY A 222 -13.48 10.66 19.53
CA GLY A 222 -14.19 11.30 20.64
C GLY A 222 -14.84 12.62 20.24
N ASP A 223 -15.58 13.22 21.19
CA ASP A 223 -16.37 14.42 20.93
C ASP A 223 -15.51 15.71 21.05
N THR A 224 -14.43 15.67 21.82
CA THR A 224 -13.51 16.80 22.03
C THR A 224 -12.23 16.53 21.25
N VAL A 225 -11.96 17.35 20.23
CA VAL A 225 -10.80 17.24 19.36
C VAL A 225 -9.96 18.49 19.45
N VAL A 226 -8.65 18.31 19.66
CA VAL A 226 -7.65 19.37 19.69
C VAL A 226 -6.75 19.24 18.46
N GLU A 227 -6.68 20.31 17.66
CA GLU A 227 -5.75 20.40 16.55
C GLU A 227 -4.34 20.70 17.06
N LEU A 228 -3.36 19.88 16.71
CA LEU A 228 -1.94 20.18 16.87
C LEU A 228 -1.45 20.89 15.60
N ARG A 229 -1.25 22.19 15.71
CA ARG A 229 -0.92 23.02 14.53
C ARG A 229 0.55 22.91 14.17
N SER A 230 0.82 22.42 12.96
CA SER A 230 2.14 22.53 12.36
C SER A 230 2.47 23.99 12.01
N PRO A 231 3.75 24.40 12.04
CA PRO A 231 4.20 25.65 11.47
C PRO A 231 3.77 25.79 9.99
N ASP A 232 3.57 27.01 9.50
CA ASP A 232 3.16 27.25 8.10
C ASP A 232 4.14 26.65 7.07
N ALA A 233 5.41 26.49 7.46
CA ALA A 233 6.47 25.93 6.63
C ALA A 233 6.66 24.40 6.78
N ALA A 234 5.78 23.70 7.50
CA ALA A 234 5.92 22.26 7.75
C ALA A 234 4.59 21.52 7.63
N TRP A 235 4.67 20.19 7.43
CA TRP A 235 3.56 19.25 7.55
C TRP A 235 3.85 18.30 8.70
N TRP A 236 2.81 17.89 9.41
CA TRP A 236 2.86 16.87 10.44
C TRP A 236 1.92 15.75 10.07
N ALA A 237 2.46 14.55 9.92
CA ALA A 237 1.74 13.35 9.51
C ALA A 237 2.14 12.14 10.36
N ASP A 238 1.42 11.04 10.20
CA ASP A 238 1.71 9.75 10.83
C ASP A 238 1.92 9.84 12.35
N PRO A 239 1.01 10.43 13.13
CA PRO A 239 1.23 10.65 14.55
C PRO A 239 1.09 9.35 15.37
N PHE A 240 2.04 9.11 16.28
CA PHE A 240 2.01 8.06 17.28
C PHE A 240 2.08 8.64 18.68
N LEU A 241 1.34 8.01 19.60
CA LEU A 241 1.39 8.35 21.03
C LEU A 241 2.47 7.53 21.73
N LEU A 242 3.21 8.18 22.65
CA LEU A 242 4.15 7.54 23.53
C LEU A 242 3.91 8.05 24.95
N ARG A 243 3.72 7.12 25.90
CA ARG A 243 3.68 7.45 27.34
C ARG A 243 4.93 6.95 28.02
N VAL A 244 5.69 7.85 28.59
CA VAL A 244 6.93 7.56 29.34
C VAL A 244 7.07 8.58 30.48
N ASP A 245 7.48 8.13 31.66
CA ASP A 245 7.67 8.93 32.90
C ASP A 245 6.44 9.79 33.23
N GLN A 246 5.23 9.23 33.13
CA GLN A 246 3.94 9.87 33.31
C GLN A 246 3.65 11.05 32.38
N ARG A 247 4.49 11.28 31.37
CA ARG A 247 4.30 12.27 30.34
C ARG A 247 3.79 11.62 29.06
N THR A 248 2.95 12.35 28.34
CA THR A 248 2.43 11.87 27.04
C THR A 248 3.01 12.71 25.91
N TRP A 249 3.57 12.01 24.94
CA TRP A 249 4.20 12.57 23.76
C TRP A 249 3.46 12.16 22.49
N VAL A 250 3.44 13.05 21.51
CA VAL A 250 3.07 12.74 20.12
C VAL A 250 4.34 12.79 19.30
N LEU A 251 4.70 11.64 18.69
CA LEU A 251 5.76 11.53 17.70
C LEU A 251 5.12 11.54 16.32
N PHE A 252 5.72 12.21 15.36
CA PHE A 252 5.14 12.35 14.01
C PHE A 252 6.22 12.60 12.97
N GLU A 253 5.89 12.34 11.70
CA GLU A 253 6.66 12.84 10.58
C GLU A 253 6.54 14.36 10.51
N GLU A 254 7.66 15.05 10.47
CA GLU A 254 7.73 16.46 10.12
C GLU A 254 8.43 16.64 8.77
N LEU A 255 7.70 17.15 7.78
CA LEU A 255 8.20 17.46 6.45
C LEU A 255 8.20 18.97 6.23
N LEU A 256 9.38 19.56 6.14
CA LEU A 256 9.53 20.98 5.85
C LEU A 256 9.17 21.26 4.39
N LEU A 257 8.37 22.31 4.14
CA LEU A 257 8.04 22.76 2.80
C LEU A 257 9.33 23.12 2.04
N GLY A 258 9.51 22.56 0.85
CA GLY A 258 10.74 22.69 0.08
C GLY A 258 11.79 21.63 0.36
N SER A 259 11.67 20.86 1.43
CA SER A 259 12.43 19.62 1.64
C SER A 259 11.71 18.45 0.97
N GLN A 260 12.49 17.46 0.52
CA GLN A 260 11.94 16.16 0.06
C GLN A 260 12.17 15.06 1.11
N ARG A 261 12.61 15.44 2.31
CA ARG A 261 12.98 14.51 3.38
C ARG A 261 12.25 14.88 4.66
N GLY A 262 11.38 13.99 5.11
CA GLY A 262 10.79 14.03 6.44
C GLY A 262 11.80 13.53 7.48
N HIS A 263 11.58 13.96 8.71
CA HIS A 263 12.27 13.48 9.91
C HIS A 263 11.24 13.27 11.01
N ILE A 264 11.61 12.59 12.09
CA ILE A 264 10.71 12.39 13.22
C ILE A 264 10.90 13.51 14.22
N SER A 265 9.79 14.15 14.58
CA SER A 265 9.69 15.14 15.65
C SER A 265 8.74 14.67 16.73
N ALA A 266 8.87 15.23 17.93
CA ALA A 266 7.99 14.95 19.06
C ALA A 266 7.59 16.25 19.77
N LEU A 267 6.39 16.26 20.36
CA LEU A 267 5.93 17.27 21.28
C LEU A 267 5.19 16.64 22.46
N GLU A 268 5.28 17.28 23.62
CA GLU A 268 4.53 16.84 24.81
C GLU A 268 3.12 17.40 24.79
N ILE A 269 2.15 16.58 25.22
CA ILE A 269 0.74 16.98 25.37
C ILE A 269 0.24 16.72 26.79
N ASP A 270 -0.78 17.52 27.18
CA ASP A 270 -1.54 17.26 28.41
C ASP A 270 -2.62 16.18 28.20
N ASP A 271 -3.30 15.80 29.30
CA ASP A 271 -4.40 14.83 29.26
C ASP A 271 -5.62 15.31 28.43
N ALA A 272 -5.69 16.57 28.08
CA ALA A 272 -6.72 17.11 27.18
C ALA A 272 -6.28 17.10 25.69
N GLY A 273 -5.04 16.67 25.41
CA GLY A 273 -4.48 16.62 24.05
C GLY A 273 -3.86 17.95 23.58
N ARG A 274 -3.69 18.94 24.49
CA ARG A 274 -3.10 20.24 24.16
C ARG A 274 -1.57 20.17 24.26
N ALA A 275 -0.89 20.80 23.31
CA ALA A 275 0.58 20.88 23.32
C ALA A 275 1.09 21.62 24.56
N LEU A 276 2.03 21.02 25.27
CA LEU A 276 2.76 21.58 26.42
C LEU A 276 4.14 22.07 26.04
N SER A 277 4.69 21.62 24.92
CA SER A 277 6.02 21.99 24.44
C SER A 277 5.98 22.31 22.94
N PRO A 278 6.95 23.07 22.41
CA PRO A 278 7.18 23.12 20.98
C PRO A 278 7.64 21.74 20.46
N ALA A 279 7.43 21.49 19.17
CA ALA A 279 7.95 20.32 18.50
C ALA A 279 9.48 20.34 18.49
N GLN A 280 10.11 19.19 18.73
CA GLN A 280 11.56 18.98 18.72
C GLN A 280 11.90 17.81 17.81
N ILE A 281 12.95 17.97 17.00
CA ILE A 281 13.45 16.87 16.15
C ILE A 281 14.10 15.83 17.05
N VAL A 282 13.61 14.58 16.96
CA VAL A 282 14.09 13.47 17.78
C VAL A 282 14.86 12.43 16.97
N LEU A 283 14.64 12.35 15.66
CA LEU A 283 15.40 11.46 14.77
C LEU A 283 15.49 12.05 13.36
N ARG A 284 16.71 12.12 12.84
CA ARG A 284 17.01 12.56 11.47
C ARG A 284 18.03 11.63 10.83
N GLU A 285 17.77 11.24 9.57
CA GLU A 285 18.65 10.40 8.77
C GLU A 285 18.93 11.06 7.40
N PRO A 286 19.91 10.59 6.62
CA PRO A 286 20.16 11.10 5.26
C PRO A 286 19.02 10.81 4.28
N TRP A 287 18.09 9.95 4.61
CA TRP A 287 16.88 9.60 3.85
C TRP A 287 15.62 10.12 4.53
N HIS A 288 14.48 9.97 3.86
CA HIS A 288 13.16 10.31 4.38
C HIS A 288 12.77 9.35 5.50
N LEU A 289 12.23 9.88 6.60
CA LEU A 289 11.62 9.14 7.71
C LEU A 289 10.17 9.58 7.88
N SER A 290 9.27 8.61 8.09
CA SER A 290 7.86 8.78 8.44
C SER A 290 7.39 7.65 9.36
N TYR A 291 6.11 7.62 9.72
CA TYR A 291 5.44 6.54 10.45
C TYR A 291 6.27 6.02 11.63
N PRO A 292 6.49 6.79 12.70
CA PRO A 292 7.34 6.42 13.83
C PRO A 292 6.64 5.39 14.74
N PHE A 293 6.47 4.16 14.27
CA PHE A 293 5.82 3.09 15.03
C PHE A 293 6.57 2.83 16.34
N ILE A 294 5.84 2.82 17.46
CA ILE A 294 6.39 2.64 18.81
C ILE A 294 6.07 1.23 19.32
N TRP A 295 7.08 0.59 19.89
CA TRP A 295 6.99 -0.72 20.52
C TRP A 295 7.60 -0.72 21.92
N HIS A 296 6.91 -1.36 22.86
CA HIS A 296 7.40 -1.55 24.24
C HIS A 296 7.63 -3.03 24.51
N GLU A 297 8.82 -3.37 24.98
CA GLU A 297 9.19 -4.74 25.34
C GLU A 297 10.17 -4.74 26.50
N ALA A 298 9.87 -5.52 27.55
CA ALA A 298 10.76 -5.72 28.71
C ALA A 298 11.29 -4.41 29.31
N GLY A 299 10.45 -3.40 29.46
CA GLY A 299 10.80 -2.09 30.04
C GLY A 299 11.60 -1.18 29.09
N ARG A 300 11.86 -1.62 27.87
CA ARG A 300 12.49 -0.80 26.81
C ARG A 300 11.47 -0.27 25.83
N THR A 301 11.76 0.88 25.26
CA THR A 301 10.94 1.51 24.24
C THR A 301 11.71 1.55 22.92
N PHE A 302 11.06 1.12 21.87
CA PHE A 302 11.64 1.06 20.52
C PHE A 302 10.80 1.85 19.53
N MET A 303 11.45 2.31 18.47
CA MET A 303 10.81 2.93 17.31
C MET A 303 11.25 2.21 16.03
N LEU A 304 10.27 1.94 15.15
CA LEU A 304 10.50 1.45 13.79
C LEU A 304 9.92 2.48 12.80
N PRO A 305 10.69 3.50 12.43
CA PRO A 305 10.22 4.47 11.44
C PRO A 305 10.25 3.87 10.03
N GLU A 306 9.32 4.30 9.18
CA GLU A 306 9.44 4.06 7.75
C GLU A 306 10.68 4.75 7.21
N ALA A 307 11.45 4.01 6.41
CA ALA A 307 12.66 4.48 5.74
C ALA A 307 12.78 3.85 4.34
N GLY A 308 11.66 3.76 3.61
CA GLY A 308 11.56 3.01 2.35
C GLY A 308 12.62 3.34 1.30
N ASN A 309 13.15 4.58 1.30
CA ASN A 309 14.22 4.99 0.40
C ASN A 309 15.61 4.50 0.82
N SER A 310 15.79 4.02 2.05
CA SER A 310 17.04 3.43 2.52
C SER A 310 17.22 1.98 2.09
N GLY A 311 16.12 1.31 1.71
CA GLY A 311 16.11 -0.14 1.47
C GLY A 311 16.29 -0.98 2.73
N GLN A 312 16.13 -0.37 3.92
CA GLN A 312 16.30 -1.03 5.22
C GLN A 312 15.17 -0.68 6.18
N LEU A 313 14.79 -1.63 7.04
CA LEU A 313 14.02 -1.38 8.24
C LEU A 313 14.97 -1.40 9.44
N THR A 314 15.11 -0.27 10.11
CA THR A 314 16.03 -0.10 11.24
C THR A 314 15.27 0.08 12.54
N LEU A 315 15.70 -0.63 13.58
CA LEU A 315 15.21 -0.51 14.94
C LEU A 315 16.00 0.57 15.68
N TYR A 316 15.29 1.49 16.34
CA TYR A 316 15.86 2.49 17.25
C TYR A 316 15.34 2.22 18.67
N GLU A 317 16.17 2.52 19.66
CA GLU A 317 15.83 2.38 21.09
C GLU A 317 15.88 3.74 21.77
N ALA A 318 14.87 4.05 22.58
CA ALA A 318 14.88 5.22 23.43
C ALA A 318 15.98 5.10 24.48
N VAL A 319 16.82 6.13 24.60
CA VAL A 319 17.90 6.20 25.58
C VAL A 319 17.47 6.98 26.79
N ASP A 320 16.71 8.06 26.59
CA ASP A 320 16.22 8.96 27.62
C ASP A 320 14.85 9.54 27.20
N GLY A 321 13.80 8.95 27.74
CA GLY A 321 12.42 9.36 27.45
C GLY A 321 12.05 9.29 25.98
N ALA A 322 11.37 10.32 25.48
CA ALA A 322 10.86 10.41 24.10
C ALA A 322 11.80 11.14 23.14
N LEU A 323 12.82 11.82 23.64
CA LEU A 323 13.60 12.80 22.86
C LEU A 323 14.91 12.25 22.29
N HIS A 324 15.48 11.21 22.88
CA HIS A 324 16.77 10.67 22.45
C HIS A 324 16.66 9.21 22.03
N TRP A 325 17.00 8.95 20.76
CA TRP A 325 16.89 7.64 20.13
C TRP A 325 18.26 7.19 19.62
N ARG A 326 18.58 5.93 19.87
CA ARG A 326 19.84 5.30 19.42
C ARG A 326 19.51 4.21 18.41
N ARG A 327 20.19 4.24 17.28
CA ARG A 327 20.14 3.14 16.31
C ARG A 327 20.62 1.84 16.95
N ARG A 328 19.84 0.78 16.81
CA ARG A 328 20.16 -0.55 17.37
C ARG A 328 20.58 -1.52 16.28
N GLU A 329 19.68 -1.89 15.42
CA GLU A 329 19.87 -2.98 14.49
C GLU A 329 19.07 -2.77 13.20
N VAL A 330 19.55 -3.36 12.09
CA VAL A 330 18.81 -3.44 10.84
C VAL A 330 18.04 -4.76 10.84
N LEU A 331 16.71 -4.69 10.95
CA LEU A 331 15.86 -5.87 11.02
C LEU A 331 15.64 -6.54 9.67
N LEU A 332 15.52 -5.73 8.62
CA LEU A 332 15.35 -6.18 7.22
C LEU A 332 16.20 -5.29 6.31
N SER A 333 16.80 -5.89 5.28
CA SER A 333 17.60 -5.20 4.26
C SER A 333 17.25 -5.67 2.86
N GLY A 334 17.53 -4.84 1.85
CA GLY A 334 17.25 -5.14 0.44
C GLY A 334 15.74 -5.08 0.10
N VAL A 335 14.91 -4.50 0.96
CA VAL A 335 13.46 -4.41 0.77
C VAL A 335 12.99 -2.95 0.89
N ARG A 336 12.17 -2.49 -0.07
CA ARG A 336 11.45 -1.23 0.05
C ARG A 336 10.16 -1.48 0.80
N LEU A 337 10.09 -0.95 2.01
CA LEU A 337 9.03 -1.27 2.96
C LEU A 337 8.45 0.02 3.55
N ALA A 338 7.13 0.04 3.74
CA ALA A 338 6.40 1.14 4.36
C ALA A 338 5.52 0.66 5.52
N ASP A 339 5.34 1.52 6.51
CA ASP A 339 4.40 1.42 7.64
C ASP A 339 4.53 0.11 8.44
N ALA A 340 5.78 -0.29 8.76
CA ALA A 340 6.01 -1.49 9.57
C ALA A 340 5.31 -1.38 10.92
N THR A 341 4.36 -2.26 11.19
CA THR A 341 3.57 -2.28 12.42
C THR A 341 3.67 -3.65 13.07
N VAL A 342 4.09 -3.68 14.33
CA VAL A 342 4.30 -4.93 15.09
C VAL A 342 3.17 -5.15 16.09
N VAL A 343 2.82 -6.40 16.32
CA VAL A 343 1.89 -6.82 17.37
C VAL A 343 2.32 -8.15 17.97
N ALA A 344 2.14 -8.31 19.28
CA ALA A 344 2.24 -9.60 19.95
C ALA A 344 0.90 -10.32 19.84
N PHE A 345 0.90 -11.51 19.26
CA PHE A 345 -0.30 -12.32 19.10
C PHE A 345 0.06 -13.81 19.05
N ASN A 346 -0.67 -14.65 19.82
CA ASN A 346 -0.47 -16.10 19.88
C ASN A 346 1.01 -16.51 20.11
N GLY A 347 1.66 -15.85 21.08
CA GLY A 347 3.03 -16.18 21.52
C GLY A 347 4.15 -15.78 20.54
N ARG A 348 3.84 -14.95 19.55
CA ARG A 348 4.81 -14.44 18.57
C ARG A 348 4.65 -12.94 18.37
N LEU A 349 5.70 -12.32 17.84
CA LEU A 349 5.62 -11.00 17.25
C LEU A 349 5.32 -11.13 15.76
N TRP A 350 4.37 -10.35 15.29
CA TRP A 350 3.96 -10.27 13.89
C TRP A 350 4.17 -8.84 13.40
N MET A 351 4.88 -8.69 12.30
CA MET A 351 5.08 -7.41 11.64
C MET A 351 4.32 -7.40 10.33
N PHE A 352 3.45 -6.42 10.18
CA PHE A 352 2.70 -6.13 8.95
C PHE A 352 3.32 -4.91 8.27
N ALA A 353 3.62 -5.00 7.00
CA ALA A 353 4.18 -3.89 6.24
C ALA A 353 3.81 -3.98 4.77
N THR A 354 3.68 -2.85 4.10
CA THR A 354 3.60 -2.87 2.64
C THR A 354 4.98 -2.84 2.01
N THR A 355 5.11 -3.53 0.90
CA THR A 355 6.36 -3.55 0.12
C THR A 355 6.10 -3.21 -1.34
N ALA A 356 7.12 -2.77 -2.05
CA ALA A 356 7.03 -2.54 -3.48
C ALA A 356 8.33 -2.87 -4.19
N ASP A 357 8.19 -3.49 -5.35
CA ASP A 357 9.28 -3.59 -6.32
C ASP A 357 9.60 -2.21 -6.91
N PRO A 358 10.77 -2.02 -7.51
CA PRO A 358 11.12 -0.77 -8.19
C PRO A 358 10.06 -0.38 -9.23
N GLY A 359 9.60 0.87 -9.15
CA GLY A 359 8.56 1.40 -10.04
C GLY A 359 7.11 1.14 -9.62
N ALA A 360 6.86 0.23 -8.66
CA ALA A 360 5.54 -0.02 -8.10
C ALA A 360 5.22 0.90 -6.90
N LEU A 361 3.93 1.07 -6.60
CA LEU A 361 3.46 1.80 -5.42
C LEU A 361 3.58 0.92 -4.16
N MET A 362 3.80 1.55 -3.01
CA MET A 362 3.89 0.87 -1.70
C MET A 362 2.55 0.87 -0.93
N ASP A 363 1.42 0.97 -1.59
CA ASP A 363 0.13 1.16 -0.93
C ASP A 363 -0.87 0.01 -1.12
N ASP A 364 -0.51 -1.04 -1.84
CA ASP A 364 -1.42 -2.13 -2.17
C ASP A 364 -0.90 -3.56 -1.92
N THR A 365 0.35 -3.74 -1.48
CA THR A 365 0.97 -5.06 -1.33
C THR A 365 1.40 -5.30 0.11
N LEU A 366 0.65 -6.14 0.84
CA LEU A 366 0.91 -6.49 2.22
C LEU A 366 1.82 -7.70 2.33
N ASN A 367 2.90 -7.56 3.10
CA ASN A 367 3.72 -8.67 3.56
C ASN A 367 3.65 -8.77 5.09
N ILE A 368 3.77 -9.99 5.59
CA ILE A 368 3.83 -10.30 7.02
C ILE A 368 5.17 -10.97 7.31
N TYR A 369 5.74 -10.61 8.45
CA TYR A 369 6.93 -11.26 9.00
C TYR A 369 6.63 -11.65 10.45
N TRP A 370 7.35 -12.63 10.99
CA TRP A 370 7.21 -13.06 12.37
C TRP A 370 8.56 -13.28 13.04
N ALA A 371 8.59 -13.07 14.36
CA ALA A 371 9.76 -13.26 15.20
C ALA A 371 9.33 -13.64 16.63
N THR A 372 10.29 -14.03 17.48
CA THR A 372 10.06 -14.27 18.90
C THR A 372 10.39 -13.09 19.79
N ARG A 373 11.16 -12.10 19.28
CA ARG A 373 11.55 -10.85 19.94
C ARG A 373 11.71 -9.76 18.90
N ILE A 374 11.70 -8.50 19.34
CA ILE A 374 11.70 -7.35 18.45
C ILE A 374 12.97 -7.24 17.59
N GLU A 375 14.13 -7.61 18.13
CA GLU A 375 15.38 -7.61 17.40
C GLU A 375 15.47 -8.74 16.34
N GLY A 376 14.50 -9.68 16.31
CA GLY A 376 14.48 -10.77 15.35
C GLY A 376 15.22 -12.03 15.81
N PRO A 377 15.64 -12.91 14.90
CA PRO A 377 15.48 -12.78 13.44
C PRO A 377 14.02 -12.77 12.97
N TRP A 378 13.74 -11.94 11.98
CA TRP A 378 12.42 -11.85 11.35
C TRP A 378 12.31 -12.82 10.16
N HIS A 379 11.29 -13.66 10.17
CA HIS A 379 11.00 -14.65 9.15
C HIS A 379 9.82 -14.22 8.28
N ALA A 380 9.94 -14.37 6.99
CA ALA A 380 8.84 -14.04 6.07
C ALA A 380 7.71 -15.08 6.19
N HIS A 381 6.46 -14.61 6.15
CA HIS A 381 5.30 -15.47 6.06
C HIS A 381 5.33 -16.26 4.74
N ALA A 382 4.98 -17.55 4.80
CA ALA A 382 5.09 -18.47 3.65
C ALA A 382 4.26 -18.04 2.42
N MET A 383 3.16 -17.30 2.65
CA MET A 383 2.26 -16.80 1.59
C MET A 383 2.54 -15.35 1.15
N ASN A 384 3.70 -14.78 1.49
CA ASN A 384 4.02 -13.42 1.07
C ASN A 384 4.10 -13.29 -0.46
N PRO A 385 3.53 -12.21 -1.04
CA PRO A 385 2.65 -11.24 -0.39
C PRO A 385 1.31 -11.88 0.03
N VAL A 386 0.89 -11.62 1.28
CA VAL A 386 -0.35 -12.21 1.81
C VAL A 386 -1.60 -11.58 1.21
N LYS A 387 -1.50 -10.34 0.75
CA LYS A 387 -2.59 -9.57 0.13
C LYS A 387 -2.03 -8.55 -0.85
N ILE A 388 -2.72 -8.38 -1.98
CA ILE A 388 -2.50 -7.24 -2.89
C ILE A 388 -3.84 -6.55 -3.07
N ASP A 389 -4.10 -5.48 -2.30
CA ASP A 389 -5.36 -4.74 -2.36
C ASP A 389 -5.18 -3.30 -1.83
N ALA A 390 -5.28 -2.33 -2.72
CA ALA A 390 -5.17 -0.91 -2.37
C ALA A 390 -6.23 -0.43 -1.35
N ARG A 391 -7.29 -1.20 -1.13
CA ARG A 391 -8.36 -0.87 -0.17
C ARG A 391 -8.03 -1.23 1.27
N SER A 392 -7.02 -2.10 1.51
CA SER A 392 -6.81 -2.66 2.85
C SER A 392 -5.43 -3.30 3.08
N ALA A 393 -4.45 -3.07 2.20
CA ALA A 393 -3.12 -3.62 2.42
C ALA A 393 -2.30 -2.79 3.41
N ARG A 394 -2.22 -1.47 3.20
CA ARG A 394 -1.30 -0.59 3.90
C ARG A 394 -1.70 -0.36 5.36
N PRO A 395 -0.82 -0.59 6.36
CA PRO A 395 -1.10 -0.26 7.75
C PRO A 395 -1.42 1.23 7.95
N ALA A 396 -2.19 1.55 8.99
CA ALA A 396 -2.62 2.91 9.31
C ALA A 396 -2.56 3.19 10.81
N GLY A 397 -1.63 2.59 11.52
CA GLY A 397 -1.46 2.76 12.96
C GLY A 397 -1.32 1.45 13.71
N SER A 398 -1.29 1.53 15.03
CA SER A 398 -1.11 0.40 15.92
C SER A 398 -2.25 -0.60 15.80
N MET A 399 -1.91 -1.88 15.92
CA MET A 399 -2.86 -2.98 16.03
C MET A 399 -3.21 -3.25 17.50
N TRP A 400 -4.36 -3.86 17.75
CA TRP A 400 -4.77 -4.24 19.09
C TRP A 400 -5.46 -5.61 19.13
N VAL A 401 -5.42 -6.26 20.27
CA VAL A 401 -6.14 -7.51 20.55
C VAL A 401 -7.30 -7.21 21.49
N ARG A 402 -8.49 -7.70 21.17
CA ARG A 402 -9.68 -7.67 22.03
C ARG A 402 -10.40 -9.01 21.94
N ASP A 403 -10.72 -9.61 23.08
CA ASP A 403 -11.41 -10.92 23.16
C ASP A 403 -10.73 -11.97 22.28
N ASP A 404 -9.39 -12.06 22.38
CA ASP A 404 -8.52 -12.96 21.61
C ASP A 404 -8.58 -12.75 20.07
N VAL A 405 -9.14 -11.65 19.62
CA VAL A 405 -9.20 -11.27 18.21
C VAL A 405 -8.26 -10.11 17.92
N LEU A 406 -7.44 -10.25 16.89
CA LEU A 406 -6.54 -9.21 16.41
C LEU A 406 -7.26 -8.27 15.44
N TYR A 407 -7.13 -6.98 15.68
CA TYR A 407 -7.65 -5.90 14.84
C TYR A 407 -6.50 -5.04 14.30
N ARG A 408 -6.62 -4.61 13.06
CA ARG A 408 -5.68 -3.66 12.44
C ARG A 408 -6.42 -2.55 11.70
N VAL A 409 -5.99 -1.29 11.88
CA VAL A 409 -6.41 -0.17 11.04
C VAL A 409 -5.52 -0.15 9.79
N VAL A 410 -6.14 0.10 8.65
CA VAL A 410 -5.50 0.09 7.34
C VAL A 410 -5.96 1.27 6.50
N GLN A 411 -5.11 1.68 5.56
CA GLN A 411 -5.45 2.73 4.61
C GLN A 411 -6.27 2.17 3.45
N ASP A 412 -7.34 2.87 3.08
CA ASP A 412 -7.99 2.70 1.79
C ASP A 412 -7.39 3.69 0.79
N CYS A 413 -6.45 3.20 0.01
CA CYS A 413 -5.76 3.96 -1.03
C CYS A 413 -6.43 3.84 -2.41
N SER A 414 -7.65 3.30 -2.50
CA SER A 414 -8.33 3.03 -3.78
C SER A 414 -8.59 4.28 -4.63
N THR A 415 -8.84 5.43 -4.01
CA THR A 415 -9.08 6.70 -4.71
C THR A 415 -7.88 7.63 -4.71
N THR A 416 -7.18 7.71 -3.61
CA THR A 416 -5.98 8.52 -3.42
C THR A 416 -5.16 7.91 -2.29
N TYR A 417 -3.89 8.25 -2.21
CA TYR A 417 -3.04 7.90 -1.08
C TYR A 417 -3.66 8.43 0.23
N GLY A 418 -3.72 7.56 1.25
CA GLY A 418 -4.33 7.95 2.52
C GLY A 418 -5.79 8.38 2.42
N GLY A 419 -6.53 7.87 1.43
CA GLY A 419 -7.88 8.33 1.11
C GLY A 419 -8.90 8.08 2.21
N SER A 420 -8.68 7.08 3.05
CA SER A 420 -9.45 6.81 4.26
C SER A 420 -8.87 5.64 5.05
N THR A 421 -9.42 5.36 6.24
CA THR A 421 -9.06 4.17 7.02
C THR A 421 -10.19 3.14 7.02
N VAL A 422 -9.81 1.87 7.13
CA VAL A 422 -10.69 0.72 7.37
C VAL A 422 -10.14 -0.06 8.55
N CYS A 423 -11.01 -0.61 9.39
CA CYS A 423 -10.60 -1.57 10.40
C CYS A 423 -10.82 -2.98 9.88
N MET A 424 -9.82 -3.83 10.01
CA MET A 424 -9.85 -5.24 9.64
C MET A 424 -9.81 -6.10 10.89
N ARG A 425 -10.62 -7.16 10.92
CA ARG A 425 -10.56 -8.23 11.90
C ARG A 425 -9.79 -9.40 11.31
N VAL A 426 -8.73 -9.84 11.97
CA VAL A 426 -7.93 -10.98 11.55
C VAL A 426 -8.62 -12.26 12.02
N LEU A 427 -8.97 -13.12 11.07
CA LEU A 427 -9.66 -14.39 11.32
C LEU A 427 -8.67 -15.55 11.49
N LYS A 428 -7.54 -15.48 10.79
CA LYS A 428 -6.50 -16.49 10.84
C LYS A 428 -5.13 -15.84 10.65
N LEU A 429 -4.19 -16.20 11.51
CA LEU A 429 -2.80 -15.76 11.42
C LEU A 429 -1.89 -16.86 11.97
N THR A 430 -1.18 -17.49 11.06
CA THR A 430 -0.12 -18.46 11.34
C THR A 430 1.04 -18.17 10.41
N GLU A 431 2.13 -18.90 10.48
CA GLU A 431 3.26 -18.75 9.55
C GLU A 431 2.92 -19.10 8.10
N TYR A 432 1.79 -19.80 7.89
CA TYR A 432 1.38 -20.36 6.59
C TYR A 432 0.02 -19.87 6.11
N GLU A 433 -0.78 -19.24 6.96
CA GLU A 433 -2.15 -18.85 6.63
C GLU A 433 -2.46 -17.47 7.19
N PHE A 434 -3.09 -16.64 6.36
CA PHE A 434 -3.60 -15.33 6.74
C PHE A 434 -4.97 -15.10 6.13
N GLN A 435 -5.93 -14.70 6.97
CA GLN A 435 -7.27 -14.30 6.56
C GLN A 435 -7.76 -13.14 7.41
N GLU A 436 -8.43 -12.19 6.81
CA GLU A 436 -9.04 -11.05 7.50
C GLU A 436 -10.30 -10.58 6.77
N GLU A 437 -11.16 -9.87 7.49
CA GLU A 437 -12.36 -9.24 6.95
C GLU A 437 -12.56 -7.83 7.49
N PRO A 438 -13.26 -6.94 6.77
CA PRO A 438 -13.56 -5.59 7.26
C PRO A 438 -14.57 -5.63 8.42
N VAL A 439 -14.39 -4.71 9.37
CA VAL A 439 -15.32 -4.47 10.49
C VAL A 439 -16.38 -3.45 10.05
N PRO A 440 -17.65 -3.85 9.86
CA PRO A 440 -18.69 -2.95 9.33
C PRO A 440 -18.98 -1.74 10.23
N GLU A 441 -18.82 -1.90 11.54
CA GLU A 441 -19.03 -0.84 12.53
C GLU A 441 -18.08 0.34 12.33
N TRP A 442 -16.84 0.07 11.92
CA TRP A 442 -15.85 1.11 11.63
C TRP A 442 -16.30 2.05 10.51
N ALA A 443 -16.94 1.51 9.48
CA ALA A 443 -17.49 2.30 8.39
C ALA A 443 -18.61 3.26 8.86
N ARG A 444 -19.43 2.85 9.85
CA ARG A 444 -20.47 3.68 10.45
C ARG A 444 -19.89 4.82 11.29
N LEU A 445 -18.84 4.56 12.06
CA LEU A 445 -18.13 5.58 12.83
C LEU A 445 -17.53 6.63 11.90
N LYS A 446 -16.93 6.18 10.81
CA LYS A 446 -16.32 7.03 9.80
C LYS A 446 -17.33 7.88 9.02
N ALA A 447 -18.54 7.37 8.73
CA ALA A 447 -19.58 8.10 8.01
C ALA A 447 -20.05 9.39 8.75
N LYS A 448 -19.80 9.47 10.06
CA LYS A 448 -20.05 10.68 10.86
C LYS A 448 -18.95 11.75 10.72
N GLN A 449 -17.84 11.45 10.04
CA GLN A 449 -16.68 12.34 9.96
C GLN A 449 -16.56 12.95 8.56
N LYS A 450 -16.26 14.24 8.54
CA LYS A 450 -16.25 15.03 7.29
C LYS A 450 -15.05 14.75 6.39
N ASP A 451 -13.91 14.34 6.95
CA ASP A 451 -12.65 14.21 6.22
C ASP A 451 -11.97 12.87 6.50
N PRO A 452 -11.24 12.30 5.52
CA PRO A 452 -10.59 11.02 5.68
C PRO A 452 -9.38 11.10 6.62
N TRP A 453 -9.21 10.07 7.46
CA TRP A 453 -8.01 9.85 8.26
C TRP A 453 -7.01 9.01 7.47
N HIS A 454 -5.75 9.29 7.69
CA HIS A 454 -4.64 8.55 7.11
C HIS A 454 -4.06 7.53 8.11
N THR A 455 -3.86 7.96 9.37
CA THR A 455 -3.45 7.10 10.49
C THR A 455 -4.39 7.26 11.67
N PHE A 456 -4.43 6.23 12.53
CA PHE A 456 -5.16 6.23 13.78
C PHE A 456 -4.39 5.47 14.85
N ASN A 457 -4.05 6.12 15.96
CA ASN A 457 -3.37 5.52 17.08
C ASN A 457 -4.03 5.88 18.41
N SER A 458 -3.94 5.01 19.41
CA SER A 458 -4.54 5.24 20.73
C SER A 458 -3.67 4.75 21.87
N ILE A 459 -3.70 5.48 23.00
CA ILE A 459 -3.18 5.03 24.30
C ILE A 459 -4.20 5.40 25.39
N GLY A 460 -4.78 4.41 26.05
CA GLY A 460 -5.84 4.61 27.04
C GLY A 460 -7.04 5.29 26.38
N ASN A 461 -7.42 6.47 26.86
CA ASN A 461 -8.53 7.26 26.33
C ASN A 461 -8.12 8.36 25.33
N LEU A 462 -6.82 8.50 25.06
CA LEU A 462 -6.31 9.43 24.05
C LEU A 462 -6.21 8.74 22.70
N ASN A 463 -6.69 9.42 21.65
CA ASN A 463 -6.59 9.00 20.27
C ASN A 463 -5.91 10.11 19.47
N VAL A 464 -5.07 9.73 18.51
CA VAL A 464 -4.42 10.66 17.60
C VAL A 464 -4.62 10.22 16.16
N ILE A 465 -4.89 11.17 15.30
CA ILE A 465 -5.04 10.97 13.85
C ILE A 465 -4.27 12.04 13.09
N ASP A 466 -4.05 11.79 11.82
CA ASP A 466 -3.83 12.83 10.84
C ASP A 466 -4.98 12.83 9.82
N ARG A 467 -5.33 14.02 9.38
CA ARG A 467 -6.43 14.27 8.47
C ARG A 467 -5.95 15.05 7.25
N LEU A 468 -6.40 14.63 6.07
CA LEU A 468 -6.08 15.33 4.83
C LEU A 468 -6.93 16.60 4.70
N VAL A 469 -6.31 17.75 4.77
CA VAL A 469 -6.96 19.05 4.53
C VAL A 469 -6.50 19.62 3.20
N ARG A 470 -7.41 20.33 2.51
CA ARG A 470 -7.12 20.99 1.24
C ARG A 470 -7.04 22.50 1.45
N ARG A 471 -5.86 23.08 1.20
CA ARG A 471 -5.65 24.52 1.29
C ARG A 471 -5.43 25.10 -0.11
N PRO A 472 -6.08 26.22 -0.45
CA PRO A 472 -5.82 26.90 -1.72
C PRO A 472 -4.34 27.27 -1.85
N ARG A 473 -3.73 27.05 -3.02
CA ARG A 473 -2.30 27.35 -3.26
C ARG A 473 -1.98 28.85 -3.21
N TRP A 474 -2.98 29.72 -3.39
CA TRP A 474 -2.83 31.19 -3.33
C TRP A 474 -2.96 31.77 -1.92
N ARG A 475 -3.38 30.99 -0.94
CA ARG A 475 -3.29 31.35 0.48
C ARG A 475 -1.95 30.87 1.00
N LYS A 476 -1.10 31.83 1.39
CA LYS A 476 0.15 31.54 2.11
C LYS A 476 -0.15 31.01 3.49
#